data_cb1addb181fb0fcc6d6d025e1d32abc4
#
_entry.id   cb1addb181fb0fcc6d6d025e1d32abc4
#
_cell.length_a   1.000
_cell.length_b   1.000
_cell.length_c   1.000
_cell.angle_alpha   90.00
_cell.angle_beta   90.00
_cell.angle_gamma   90.00
#
_symmetry.space_group_name_H-M   'P 1'
#
loop_
_entity.id
_entity.type
_entity.pdbx_description
1 polymer ?
#
loop_
_entity_poly.entity_id
_entity_poly.type
_entity_poly.pdbx_seq_one_letter_code
_entity_poly.pdbx_strand_id
1 'polypeptide(L)'
;MKITRWTAEMSPKKEILIQLIQAEGLDYTEVEIRSGLKLTNHRTQMREFIQIIEGELIFNLSGTQFALRPGDKLELPPNTLFSYNNLKSDVCTFLSSKTI
;
A
#
# COMPACT_ATOMS: atom_id res chain seq x y z
N MET A 1 -11.62 -5.99 3.04
CA MET A 1 -10.36 -5.75 2.31
C MET A 1 -10.63 -5.76 0.81
N LYS A 2 -9.99 -4.86 0.09
CA LYS A 2 -10.10 -4.80 -1.37
C LYS A 2 -8.72 -4.55 -1.97
N ILE A 3 -8.34 -5.34 -2.98
CA ILE A 3 -7.11 -5.15 -3.75
C ILE A 3 -7.50 -4.72 -5.16
N THR A 4 -6.91 -3.61 -5.62
CA THR A 4 -7.09 -3.13 -6.99
C THR A 4 -5.73 -3.18 -7.68
N ARG A 5 -5.61 -4.00 -8.71
CA ARG A 5 -4.36 -4.14 -9.47
C ARG A 5 -4.24 -3.03 -10.49
N TRP A 6 -3.02 -2.60 -10.75
CA TRP A 6 -2.75 -1.61 -11.78
C TRP A 6 -2.85 -2.26 -13.16
N THR A 7 -3.80 -1.78 -13.97
CA THR A 7 -4.06 -2.34 -15.30
C THR A 7 -3.97 -1.30 -16.41
N ALA A 8 -3.68 -0.04 -16.07
CA ALA A 8 -3.54 1.01 -17.07
C ALA A 8 -2.26 0.80 -17.92
N GLU A 9 -2.29 1.23 -19.17
CA GLU A 9 -1.14 1.09 -20.07
C GLU A 9 0.04 1.97 -19.67
N MET A 10 -0.24 3.13 -19.06
CA MET A 10 0.82 4.02 -18.59
C MET A 10 1.48 3.47 -17.33
N SER A 11 2.76 3.82 -17.12
CA SER A 11 3.45 3.46 -15.89
C SER A 11 2.83 4.16 -14.68
N PRO A 12 2.74 3.50 -13.53
CA PRO A 12 2.15 4.08 -12.31
C PRO A 12 3.15 5.03 -11.63
N LYS A 13 3.38 6.19 -12.22
CA LYS A 13 4.31 7.19 -11.69
C LYS A 13 3.72 7.86 -10.44
N LYS A 14 4.60 8.25 -9.53
CA LYS A 14 4.24 8.90 -8.27
C LYS A 14 3.27 10.06 -8.49
N GLU A 15 3.55 10.92 -9.45
CA GLU A 15 2.74 12.12 -9.72
C GLU A 15 1.31 11.76 -10.12
N ILE A 16 1.16 10.70 -10.91
CA ILE A 16 -0.16 10.22 -11.34
C ILE A 16 -0.93 9.65 -10.14
N LEU A 17 -0.26 8.84 -9.32
CA LEU A 17 -0.88 8.24 -8.15
C LEU A 17 -1.32 9.30 -7.14
N ILE A 18 -0.51 10.32 -6.92
CA ILE A 18 -0.87 11.44 -6.04
C ILE A 18 -2.11 12.17 -6.57
N GLN A 19 -2.17 12.43 -7.87
CA GLN A 19 -3.33 13.08 -8.48
C GLN A 19 -4.61 12.26 -8.28
N LEU A 20 -4.52 10.94 -8.40
CA LEU A 20 -5.68 10.06 -8.19
C LEU A 20 -6.15 10.10 -6.74
N ILE A 21 -5.23 10.09 -5.78
CA ILE A 21 -5.56 10.18 -4.36
C ILE A 21 -6.22 11.52 -4.05
N GLN A 22 -5.66 12.61 -4.55
CA GLN A 22 -6.19 13.95 -4.32
C GLN A 22 -7.55 14.15 -4.99
N ALA A 23 -7.77 13.54 -6.15
CA ALA A 23 -9.07 13.58 -6.84
C ALA A 23 -10.17 12.92 -6.00
N GLU A 24 -9.82 11.97 -5.15
CA GLU A 24 -10.76 11.34 -4.21
C GLU A 24 -10.94 12.16 -2.92
N GLY A 25 -10.28 13.31 -2.81
CA GLY A 25 -10.38 14.16 -1.63
C GLY A 25 -9.56 13.67 -0.44
N LEU A 26 -8.58 12.81 -0.67
CA LEU A 26 -7.76 12.21 0.38
C LEU A 26 -6.40 12.90 0.48
N ASP A 27 -5.88 13.01 1.70
CA ASP A 27 -4.49 13.34 1.95
C ASP A 27 -3.65 12.06 1.89
N TYR A 28 -2.34 12.22 1.79
CA TYR A 28 -1.43 11.07 1.75
C TYR A 28 -0.17 11.32 2.56
N THR A 29 0.45 10.22 2.97
CA THR A 29 1.79 10.19 3.55
C THR A 29 2.64 9.23 2.73
N GLU A 30 3.85 9.62 2.38
CA GLU A 30 4.79 8.75 1.68
C GLU A 30 5.59 7.95 2.71
N VAL A 31 5.64 6.64 2.51
CA VAL A 31 6.30 5.70 3.44
C VAL A 31 7.33 4.90 2.67
N GLU A 32 8.53 4.79 3.23
CA GLU A 32 9.61 3.97 2.68
C GLU A 32 9.87 2.77 3.57
N ILE A 33 9.91 1.59 2.96
CA ILE A 33 10.18 0.33 3.64
C ILE A 33 11.48 -0.25 3.09
N ARG A 34 12.52 -0.23 3.89
CA ARG A 34 13.84 -0.75 3.49
C ARG A 34 13.81 -2.26 3.32
N SER A 35 14.77 -2.76 2.55
CA SER A 35 14.97 -4.20 2.38
C SER A 35 15.05 -4.90 3.74
N GLY A 36 14.33 -6.00 3.88
CA GLY A 36 14.31 -6.81 5.09
C GLY A 36 13.46 -6.28 6.24
N LEU A 37 12.93 -5.06 6.11
CA LEU A 37 12.08 -4.48 7.15
C LEU A 37 10.68 -5.08 7.08
N LYS A 38 10.10 -5.37 8.25
CA LYS A 38 8.74 -5.88 8.33
C LYS A 38 7.96 -5.20 9.45
N LEU A 39 6.67 -5.07 9.23
CA LEU A 39 5.70 -4.64 10.22
C LEU A 39 4.87 -5.86 10.60
N THR A 40 4.75 -6.13 11.89
CA THR A 40 3.97 -7.29 12.37
C THR A 40 2.80 -6.83 13.21
N ASN A 41 1.64 -7.49 12.99
CA ASN A 41 0.46 -7.36 13.82
C ASN A 41 0.03 -5.90 14.03
N HIS A 42 0.00 -5.12 12.96
CA HIS A 42 -0.53 -3.77 12.99
C HIS A 42 -2.04 -3.78 12.78
N ARG A 43 -2.76 -3.04 13.61
CA ARG A 43 -4.23 -2.94 13.50
C ARG A 43 -4.62 -1.55 13.05
N THR A 44 -5.44 -1.48 12.00
CA THR A 44 -5.95 -0.19 11.51
C THR A 44 -6.93 0.39 12.52
N GLN A 45 -6.83 1.70 12.76
CA GLN A 45 -7.78 2.42 13.61
C GLN A 45 -8.92 3.01 12.79
N MET A 46 -8.63 3.36 11.54
CA MET A 46 -9.59 3.90 10.60
C MET A 46 -9.35 3.25 9.25
N ARG A 47 -10.22 3.52 8.29
CA ARG A 47 -10.06 3.02 6.92
C ARG A 47 -8.74 3.51 6.35
N GLU A 48 -7.97 2.62 5.75
CA GLU A 48 -6.62 2.90 5.27
C GLU A 48 -6.44 2.41 3.84
N PHE A 49 -5.78 3.24 3.02
CA PHE A 49 -5.41 2.89 1.65
C PHE A 49 -3.90 2.86 1.56
N ILE A 50 -3.37 1.84 0.91
CA ILE A 50 -1.94 1.70 0.63
C ILE A 50 -1.79 1.52 -0.87
N GLN A 51 -0.99 2.39 -1.51
CA GLN A 51 -0.74 2.30 -2.94
C GLN A 51 0.76 2.32 -3.22
N ILE A 52 1.25 1.26 -3.84
CA ILE A 52 2.69 1.09 -4.09
C ILE A 52 3.14 2.02 -5.23
N ILE A 53 4.21 2.77 -4.99
CA ILE A 53 4.87 3.59 -6.01
C ILE A 53 6.02 2.82 -6.63
N GLU A 54 6.85 2.19 -5.79
CA GLU A 54 8.11 1.58 -6.19
C GLU A 54 8.40 0.37 -5.31
N GLY A 55 8.96 -0.66 -5.90
CA GLY A 55 9.31 -1.89 -5.20
C GLY A 55 8.14 -2.86 -5.07
N GLU A 56 8.29 -3.85 -4.20
CA GLU A 56 7.29 -4.88 -3.96
C GLU A 56 7.17 -5.11 -2.46
N LEU A 57 5.96 -5.33 -1.99
CA LEU A 57 5.70 -5.58 -0.58
C LEU A 57 4.79 -6.80 -0.45
N ILE A 58 5.14 -7.69 0.47
CA ILE A 58 4.32 -8.87 0.76
C ILE A 58 3.45 -8.55 1.97
N PHE A 59 2.16 -8.66 1.79
CA PHE A 59 1.17 -8.47 2.86
C PHE A 59 0.64 -9.80 3.36
N ASN A 60 0.29 -9.84 4.64
CA ASN A 60 -0.38 -10.97 5.26
C ASN A 60 -1.60 -10.46 6.02
N LEU A 61 -2.78 -10.96 5.63
CA LEU A 61 -4.04 -10.70 6.32
C LEU A 61 -4.70 -12.04 6.62
N SER A 62 -4.88 -12.34 7.90
CA SER A 62 -5.58 -13.56 8.34
C SER A 62 -5.01 -14.84 7.71
N GLY A 63 -3.68 -14.90 7.59
CA GLY A 63 -3.00 -16.04 7.01
C GLY A 63 -2.94 -16.07 5.48
N THR A 64 -3.59 -15.13 4.81
CA THR A 64 -3.51 -14.99 3.35
C THR A 64 -2.38 -14.04 2.99
N GLN A 65 -1.45 -14.50 2.17
CA GLN A 65 -0.34 -13.69 1.69
C GLN A 65 -0.57 -13.27 0.24
N PHE A 66 -0.17 -12.04 -0.06
CA PHE A 66 -0.23 -11.52 -1.44
C PHE A 66 0.84 -10.44 -1.61
N ALA A 67 1.30 -10.28 -2.86
CA ALA A 67 2.28 -9.26 -3.20
C ALA A 67 1.57 -8.05 -3.80
N LEU A 68 2.01 -6.85 -3.41
CA LEU A 68 1.63 -5.60 -4.07
C LEU A 68 2.83 -5.05 -4.82
N ARG A 69 2.61 -4.61 -6.04
CA ARG A 69 3.60 -4.05 -6.96
C ARG A 69 3.21 -2.63 -7.36
N PRO A 70 4.09 -1.88 -8.03
CA PRO A 70 3.80 -0.50 -8.38
C PRO A 70 2.43 -0.30 -9.04
N GLY A 71 1.66 0.65 -8.51
CA GLY A 71 0.30 0.95 -8.94
C GLY A 71 -0.77 0.18 -8.21
N ASP A 72 -0.47 -0.97 -7.62
CA ASP A 72 -1.45 -1.76 -6.87
C ASP A 72 -1.91 -1.01 -5.62
N LYS A 73 -3.19 -1.12 -5.31
CA LYS A 73 -3.82 -0.43 -4.18
C LYS A 73 -4.50 -1.44 -3.27
N LEU A 74 -4.26 -1.30 -1.98
CA LEU A 74 -4.90 -2.09 -0.93
C LEU A 74 -5.80 -1.18 -0.11
N GLU A 75 -7.04 -1.60 0.10
CA GLU A 75 -7.99 -0.90 0.94
C GLU A 75 -8.31 -1.77 2.16
N LEU A 76 -8.07 -1.22 3.34
CA LEU A 76 -8.26 -1.91 4.62
C LEU A 76 -9.37 -1.23 5.40
N PRO A 77 -10.40 -1.99 5.84
CA PRO A 77 -11.42 -1.45 6.75
C PRO A 77 -10.81 -1.09 8.11
N PRO A 78 -11.52 -0.33 8.95
CA PRO A 78 -11.10 -0.11 10.32
C PRO A 78 -10.99 -1.43 11.09
N ASN A 79 -10.13 -1.45 12.11
CA ASN A 79 -9.97 -2.58 13.02
C ASN A 79 -9.52 -3.88 12.31
N THR A 80 -8.66 -3.73 11.31
CA THR A 80 -8.10 -4.85 10.55
C THR A 80 -6.66 -5.09 10.95
N LEU A 81 -6.34 -6.33 11.30
CA LEU A 81 -4.97 -6.74 11.65
C LEU A 81 -4.24 -7.16 10.38
N PHE A 82 -3.05 -6.62 10.17
CA PHE A 82 -2.24 -6.96 9.01
C PHE A 82 -0.75 -6.88 9.33
N SER A 83 0.03 -7.54 8.48
CA SER A 83 1.48 -7.51 8.52
C SER A 83 2.02 -7.31 7.10
N TYR A 84 3.23 -6.77 6.99
CA TYR A 84 3.91 -6.74 5.69
C TYR A 84 5.41 -6.94 5.86
N ASN A 85 6.07 -7.33 4.76
CA ASN A 85 7.48 -7.62 4.74
C ASN A 85 8.07 -7.25 3.38
N ASN A 86 9.18 -6.52 3.39
CA ASN A 86 9.94 -6.26 2.17
C ASN A 86 11.01 -7.34 2.02
N LEU A 87 10.74 -8.32 1.18
CA LEU A 87 11.66 -9.44 0.92
C LEU A 87 12.64 -9.15 -0.20
N LYS A 88 12.51 -8.00 -0.86
CA LYS A 88 13.37 -7.63 -1.98
C LYS A 88 14.62 -6.91 -1.50
N SER A 89 15.60 -6.79 -2.39
CA SER A 89 16.85 -6.05 -2.11
C SER A 89 16.67 -4.54 -2.23
N ASP A 90 15.62 -4.07 -2.89
CA ASP A 90 15.35 -2.66 -3.10
C ASP A 90 14.34 -2.12 -2.10
N VAL A 91 14.38 -0.81 -1.87
CA VAL A 91 13.39 -0.12 -1.04
C VAL A 91 12.01 -0.21 -1.70
N CYS A 92 10.99 -0.35 -0.88
CA CYS A 92 9.59 -0.23 -1.32
C CYS A 92 9.04 1.10 -0.82
N THR A 93 8.44 1.87 -1.72
CA THR A 93 7.81 3.14 -1.37
C THR A 93 6.32 3.06 -1.68
N PHE A 94 5.50 3.51 -0.75
CA PHE A 94 4.06 3.55 -0.97
C PHE A 94 3.44 4.83 -0.42
N LEU A 95 2.26 5.15 -0.91
CA LEU A 95 1.43 6.23 -0.41
C LEU A 95 0.38 5.64 0.53
N SER A 96 0.28 6.23 1.72
CA SER A 96 -0.71 5.83 2.73
C SER A 96 -1.72 6.94 2.91
N SER A 97 -3.00 6.60 2.88
CA SER A 97 -4.10 7.53 3.12
C SER A 97 -5.03 6.92 4.15
N LYS A 98 -5.56 7.76 5.03
CA LYS A 98 -6.48 7.33 6.08
C LYS A 98 -7.72 8.21 6.03
N THR A 99 -8.88 7.59 6.24
CA THR A 99 -10.15 8.30 6.26
C THR A 99 -11.12 7.64 7.22
N ILE A 100 -12.11 8.41 7.61
CA ILE A 100 -13.16 7.89 8.50
C ILE A 100 -14.12 6.98 7.73
#